data_f17d9675002064f6b24f3f31249cc961
#
_entry.id   f17d9675002064f6b24f3f31249cc961
#
_cell.length_a   1.000
_cell.length_b   1.000
_cell.length_c   1.000
_cell.angle_alpha   90.00
_cell.angle_beta   90.00
_cell.angle_gamma   90.00
#
_symmetry.space_group_name_H-M   'P 1'
#
loop_
_entity.id
_entity.type
_entity.pdbx_description
1 polymer ?
#
loop_
_entity_poly.entity_id
_entity_poly.type
_entity_poly.pdbx_seq_one_letter_code
_entity_poly.pdbx_strand_id
1 'polypeptide(L)'
;RFRDNIITSTDLIGKVASQPVINSVLNAANKSKIMRSVLDKTLAIHKDAILPEYTNKPLLKRPGVVSYDPLNPKSKDESTGADNHSNKVTLFTTCYCNYNEPSVAESVIKLFKHNDIDIELVGREHCCGMPKMELGDLKSVTKLKNANIPLLYEKVQSGHKIVAAVPSCVLMFKQELPLLFPDDEQVKAVANAFYDPFEYLFSLHKKEKLNTEF
;
A
#
# COMPACT_ATOMS: atom_id res chain seq x y z
N ARG A 1 -8.75 -0.72 -22.90
CA ARG A 1 -9.00 0.60 -23.52
C ARG A 1 -7.95 1.60 -23.03
N PHE A 2 -7.60 2.60 -23.87
CA PHE A 2 -6.54 3.59 -23.51
C PHE A 2 -6.83 4.33 -22.19
N ARG A 3 -8.05 4.86 -22.06
CA ARG A 3 -8.55 5.50 -20.85
C ARG A 3 -8.36 4.62 -19.61
N ASP A 4 -8.84 3.38 -19.68
CA ASP A 4 -8.84 2.46 -18.54
C ASP A 4 -7.41 2.14 -18.09
N ASN A 5 -6.49 1.98 -19.04
CA ASN A 5 -5.07 1.80 -18.73
C ASN A 5 -4.47 3.00 -18.00
N ILE A 6 -4.83 4.23 -18.38
CA ILE A 6 -4.35 5.43 -17.71
C ILE A 6 -4.89 5.47 -16.27
N ILE A 7 -6.21 5.46 -16.09
CA ILE A 7 -6.82 5.70 -14.77
C ILE A 7 -6.50 4.60 -13.75
N THR A 8 -6.14 3.39 -14.20
CA THR A 8 -5.78 2.26 -13.33
C THR A 8 -4.28 2.06 -13.16
N SER A 9 -3.44 2.88 -13.79
CA SER A 9 -1.97 2.81 -13.65
C SER A 9 -1.47 3.66 -12.47
N THR A 10 -2.06 3.46 -11.30
CA THR A 10 -1.85 4.28 -10.10
C THR A 10 -0.41 4.33 -9.62
N ASP A 11 0.34 3.22 -9.68
CA ASP A 11 1.76 3.20 -9.34
C ASP A 11 2.61 4.05 -10.29
N LEU A 12 2.42 3.87 -11.59
CA LEU A 12 3.19 4.59 -12.60
C LEU A 12 2.91 6.09 -12.53
N ILE A 13 1.61 6.44 -12.46
CA ILE A 13 1.18 7.84 -12.35
C ILE A 13 1.70 8.44 -11.05
N GLY A 14 1.55 7.75 -9.92
CA GLY A 14 2.05 8.21 -8.63
C GLY A 14 3.56 8.45 -8.64
N LYS A 15 4.34 7.52 -9.20
CA LYS A 15 5.80 7.65 -9.32
C LYS A 15 6.22 8.86 -10.15
N VAL A 16 5.55 9.10 -11.29
CA VAL A 16 5.82 10.26 -12.17
C VAL A 16 5.32 11.55 -11.51
N ALA A 17 4.10 11.55 -11.00
CA ALA A 17 3.46 12.70 -10.38
C ALA A 17 4.17 13.19 -9.11
N SER A 18 4.92 12.33 -8.45
CA SER A 18 5.68 12.67 -7.25
C SER A 18 7.07 13.28 -7.53
N GLN A 19 7.46 13.44 -8.80
CA GLN A 19 8.68 14.18 -9.11
C GLN A 19 8.49 15.68 -8.83
N PRO A 20 9.47 16.39 -8.22
CA PRO A 20 9.28 17.73 -7.66
C PRO A 20 8.63 18.73 -8.61
N VAL A 21 9.13 18.85 -9.86
CA VAL A 21 8.58 19.78 -10.84
C VAL A 21 7.22 19.32 -11.37
N ILE A 22 7.11 18.02 -11.72
CA ILE A 22 5.88 17.43 -12.25
C ILE A 22 4.75 17.48 -11.21
N ASN A 23 5.07 17.28 -9.95
CA ASN A 23 4.13 17.36 -8.84
C ASN A 23 3.42 18.71 -8.79
N SER A 24 4.17 19.80 -8.81
CA SER A 24 3.60 21.14 -8.75
C SER A 24 2.70 21.44 -9.96
N VAL A 25 3.13 21.03 -11.16
CA VAL A 25 2.36 21.24 -12.39
C VAL A 25 1.08 20.41 -12.38
N LEU A 26 1.13 19.13 -12.02
CA LEU A 26 -0.03 18.26 -12.01
C LEU A 26 -1.05 18.67 -10.94
N ASN A 27 -0.60 19.01 -9.75
CA ASN A 27 -1.51 19.47 -8.69
C ASN A 27 -2.16 20.82 -9.05
N ALA A 28 -1.43 21.74 -9.70
CA ALA A 28 -2.01 22.97 -10.23
C ALA A 28 -3.00 22.71 -11.38
N ALA A 29 -2.67 21.79 -12.28
CA ALA A 29 -3.55 21.37 -13.38
C ALA A 29 -4.85 20.74 -12.86
N ASN A 30 -4.78 19.91 -11.82
CA ASN A 30 -5.96 19.32 -11.18
C ASN A 30 -6.92 20.35 -10.56
N LYS A 31 -6.43 21.54 -10.21
CA LYS A 31 -7.22 22.68 -9.70
C LYS A 31 -7.74 23.61 -10.81
N SER A 32 -7.20 23.51 -12.03
CA SER A 32 -7.55 24.37 -13.15
C SER A 32 -8.87 23.94 -13.79
N LYS A 33 -9.87 24.83 -13.88
CA LYS A 33 -11.16 24.57 -14.56
C LYS A 33 -11.00 24.14 -16.01
N ILE A 34 -10.01 24.73 -16.73
CA ILE A 34 -9.73 24.41 -18.13
C ILE A 34 -9.22 22.97 -18.23
N MET A 35 -8.22 22.62 -17.43
CA MET A 35 -7.65 21.25 -17.44
C MET A 35 -8.69 20.21 -16.98
N ARG A 36 -9.51 20.53 -16.01
CA ARG A 36 -10.64 19.67 -15.57
C ARG A 36 -11.62 19.40 -16.72
N SER A 37 -11.94 20.41 -17.54
CA SER A 37 -12.77 20.24 -18.72
C SER A 37 -12.10 19.37 -19.80
N VAL A 38 -10.78 19.46 -19.96
CA VAL A 38 -10.01 18.59 -20.85
C VAL A 38 -10.06 17.13 -20.36
N LEU A 39 -9.84 16.89 -19.06
CA LEU A 39 -9.91 15.54 -18.46
C LEU A 39 -11.32 14.93 -18.59
N ASP A 40 -12.35 15.74 -18.47
CA ASP A 40 -13.74 15.30 -18.67
C ASP A 40 -13.98 14.82 -20.11
N LYS A 41 -13.56 15.61 -21.10
CA LYS A 41 -13.72 15.27 -22.51
C LYS A 41 -12.84 14.10 -22.99
N THR A 42 -11.64 13.94 -22.43
CA THR A 42 -10.64 12.95 -22.92
C THR A 42 -10.67 11.64 -22.15
N LEU A 43 -10.83 11.72 -20.82
CA LEU A 43 -10.79 10.57 -19.92
C LEU A 43 -12.14 10.28 -19.24
N ALA A 44 -13.18 11.08 -19.55
CA ALA A 44 -14.49 11.03 -18.90
C ALA A 44 -14.36 11.08 -17.36
N ILE A 45 -13.42 11.88 -16.85
CA ILE A 45 -13.30 12.21 -15.44
C ILE A 45 -14.07 13.49 -15.21
N HIS A 46 -15.22 13.39 -14.58
CA HIS A 46 -16.13 14.55 -14.41
C HIS A 46 -15.37 15.77 -13.87
N LYS A 47 -15.63 16.94 -14.45
CA LYS A 47 -14.91 18.19 -14.13
C LYS A 47 -14.96 18.56 -12.64
N ASP A 48 -16.02 18.18 -11.93
CA ASP A 48 -16.21 18.48 -10.50
C ASP A 48 -15.80 17.31 -9.59
N ALA A 49 -15.29 16.19 -10.15
CA ALA A 49 -14.77 15.09 -9.32
C ALA A 49 -13.56 15.55 -8.51
N ILE A 50 -13.50 15.19 -7.24
CA ILE A 50 -12.33 15.48 -6.39
C ILE A 50 -11.21 14.51 -6.77
N LEU A 51 -10.08 15.06 -7.22
CA LEU A 51 -8.87 14.27 -7.46
C LEU A 51 -7.91 14.44 -6.30
N PRO A 52 -7.32 13.35 -5.79
CA PRO A 52 -6.32 13.43 -4.75
C PRO A 52 -5.07 14.16 -5.25
N GLU A 53 -4.45 14.95 -4.37
CA GLU A 53 -3.17 15.58 -4.66
C GLU A 53 -2.04 14.54 -4.57
N TYR A 54 -0.97 14.76 -5.33
CA TYR A 54 0.24 13.96 -5.24
C TYR A 54 1.25 14.65 -4.31
N THR A 55 1.96 13.87 -3.50
CA THR A 55 3.04 14.38 -2.68
C THR A 55 4.36 14.42 -3.45
N ASN A 56 5.20 15.43 -3.18
CA ASN A 56 6.57 15.47 -3.67
C ASN A 56 7.56 14.70 -2.77
N LYS A 57 7.07 14.16 -1.64
CA LYS A 57 7.84 13.38 -0.68
C LYS A 57 7.14 12.03 -0.43
N PRO A 58 7.22 11.08 -1.37
CA PRO A 58 6.65 9.74 -1.18
C PRO A 58 7.10 9.10 0.13
N LEU A 59 6.22 8.31 0.76
CA LEU A 59 6.50 7.70 2.06
C LEU A 59 7.82 6.92 2.07
N LEU A 60 8.03 6.06 1.08
CA LEU A 60 9.24 5.23 0.98
C LEU A 60 10.55 6.02 0.76
N LYS A 61 10.47 7.35 0.52
CA LYS A 61 11.63 8.24 0.40
C LYS A 61 11.82 9.13 1.63
N ARG A 62 10.99 9.00 2.67
CA ARG A 62 11.09 9.83 3.87
C ARG A 62 12.16 9.30 4.81
N PRO A 63 12.94 10.20 5.47
CA PRO A 63 13.91 9.76 6.46
C PRO A 63 13.22 9.08 7.64
N GLY A 64 13.84 8.04 8.20
CA GLY A 64 13.29 7.27 9.32
C GLY A 64 12.22 6.24 8.94
N VAL A 65 11.88 6.13 7.67
CA VAL A 65 11.06 5.05 7.14
C VAL A 65 11.99 3.91 6.72
N VAL A 66 12.01 2.85 7.51
CA VAL A 66 12.80 1.65 7.21
C VAL A 66 12.00 0.80 6.23
N SER A 67 12.54 0.58 5.03
CA SER A 67 11.94 -0.30 4.04
C SER A 67 12.86 -1.51 3.82
N TYR A 68 12.29 -2.70 3.89
CA TYR A 68 12.99 -3.92 3.54
C TYR A 68 13.14 -4.02 2.01
N ASP A 69 14.37 -4.12 1.52
CA ASP A 69 14.69 -4.43 0.13
C ASP A 69 15.39 -5.80 0.06
N PRO A 70 14.72 -6.86 -0.44
CA PRO A 70 15.29 -8.19 -0.50
C PRO A 70 16.54 -8.30 -1.40
N LEU A 71 16.73 -7.36 -2.34
CA LEU A 71 17.93 -7.31 -3.18
C LEU A 71 19.07 -6.47 -2.57
N ASN A 72 18.82 -5.79 -1.43
CA ASN A 72 19.82 -5.06 -0.68
C ASN A 72 19.78 -5.47 0.80
N PRO A 73 20.44 -6.60 1.16
CA PRO A 73 20.44 -7.11 2.54
C PRO A 73 21.07 -6.15 3.57
N LYS A 74 21.78 -5.10 3.11
CA LYS A 74 22.31 -4.05 3.99
C LYS A 74 21.22 -3.06 4.47
N SER A 75 19.98 -3.18 3.99
CA SER A 75 18.83 -2.40 4.50
C SER A 75 18.26 -2.97 5.80
N LYS A 76 18.82 -4.04 6.34
CA LYS A 76 18.53 -4.49 7.70
C LYS A 76 19.14 -3.46 8.66
N ASP A 77 18.28 -2.66 9.27
CA ASP A 77 18.69 -1.78 10.37
C ASP A 77 19.20 -2.66 11.52
N GLU A 78 20.40 -2.39 12.02
CA GLU A 78 21.01 -3.11 13.15
C GLU A 78 20.31 -2.84 14.50
N SER A 79 19.17 -2.13 14.47
CA SER A 79 18.45 -1.71 15.66
C SER A 79 17.51 -2.76 16.29
N THR A 80 17.48 -3.99 15.77
CA THR A 80 16.70 -5.06 16.40
C THR A 80 17.56 -5.89 17.36
N GLY A 81 17.99 -5.26 18.45
CA GLY A 81 18.41 -5.96 19.65
C GLY A 81 17.19 -6.26 20.51
N ALA A 82 16.80 -7.50 20.53
CA ALA A 82 16.17 -8.28 21.57
C ALA A 82 15.17 -9.28 20.99
N ASP A 83 15.40 -10.53 21.24
CA ASP A 83 14.55 -11.69 20.96
C ASP A 83 13.17 -11.58 21.63
N ASN A 84 12.24 -10.89 21.01
CA ASN A 84 10.83 -10.99 21.38
C ASN A 84 9.98 -11.18 20.11
N HIS A 85 9.91 -12.43 19.66
CA HIS A 85 9.36 -12.86 18.36
C HIS A 85 7.83 -12.77 18.23
N SER A 86 7.10 -12.05 19.07
CA SER A 86 5.66 -12.24 19.13
C SER A 86 4.80 -11.26 18.33
N ASN A 87 5.31 -10.09 17.89
CA ASN A 87 4.48 -9.05 17.24
C ASN A 87 5.18 -8.36 16.07
N LYS A 88 5.68 -9.12 15.08
CA LYS A 88 6.25 -8.55 13.85
C LYS A 88 5.17 -8.28 12.82
N VAL A 89 5.13 -7.06 12.31
CA VAL A 89 4.16 -6.62 11.29
C VAL A 89 4.88 -6.01 10.11
N THR A 90 4.43 -6.34 8.91
CA THR A 90 4.85 -5.71 7.67
C THR A 90 3.74 -4.82 7.15
N LEU A 91 4.02 -3.54 6.96
CA LEU A 91 3.09 -2.60 6.33
C LEU A 91 3.22 -2.66 4.81
N PHE A 92 2.15 -3.10 4.16
CA PHE A 92 1.96 -2.91 2.73
C PHE A 92 1.55 -1.45 2.51
N THR A 93 2.47 -0.64 2.00
CA THR A 93 2.37 0.83 2.01
C THR A 93 1.20 1.35 1.19
N THR A 94 0.84 0.64 0.13
CA THR A 94 -0.14 1.02 -0.90
C THR A 94 0.31 2.20 -1.78
N CYS A 95 -0.15 2.25 -3.03
CA CYS A 95 0.15 3.36 -3.93
C CYS A 95 -0.43 4.68 -3.39
N TYR A 96 -1.61 4.63 -2.76
CA TYR A 96 -2.27 5.83 -2.21
C TYR A 96 -1.46 6.43 -1.05
N CYS A 97 -1.10 5.63 -0.04
CA CYS A 97 -0.31 6.11 1.08
C CYS A 97 1.11 6.50 0.68
N ASN A 98 1.67 5.90 -0.38
CA ASN A 98 3.01 6.29 -0.84
C ASN A 98 3.01 7.63 -1.59
N TYR A 99 2.05 7.83 -2.49
CA TYR A 99 2.11 8.94 -3.46
C TYR A 99 1.11 10.07 -3.21
N ASN A 100 0.03 9.82 -2.47
CA ASN A 100 -1.01 10.82 -2.23
C ASN A 100 -1.06 11.25 -0.76
N GLU A 101 -1.26 10.31 0.18
CA GLU A 101 -1.51 10.62 1.59
C GLU A 101 -0.59 9.82 2.54
N PRO A 102 0.72 10.15 2.56
CA PRO A 102 1.69 9.47 3.44
C PRO A 102 1.37 9.57 4.94
N SER A 103 0.68 10.62 5.36
CA SER A 103 0.28 10.85 6.75
C SER A 103 -0.56 9.70 7.32
N VAL A 104 -1.36 9.04 6.49
CA VAL A 104 -2.17 7.87 6.89
C VAL A 104 -1.27 6.72 7.32
N ALA A 105 -0.28 6.35 6.49
CA ALA A 105 0.67 5.29 6.83
C ALA A 105 1.57 5.67 8.02
N GLU A 106 2.00 6.94 8.10
CA GLU A 106 2.78 7.44 9.25
C GLU A 106 1.99 7.33 10.56
N SER A 107 0.69 7.59 10.53
CA SER A 107 -0.19 7.44 11.69
C SER A 107 -0.31 5.98 12.10
N VAL A 108 -0.45 5.05 11.15
CA VAL A 108 -0.45 3.61 11.44
C VAL A 108 0.89 3.20 12.05
N ILE A 109 2.02 3.62 11.50
CA ILE A 109 3.36 3.32 12.04
C ILE A 109 3.48 3.82 13.48
N LYS A 110 3.06 5.07 13.76
CA LYS A 110 3.10 5.64 15.12
C LYS A 110 2.22 4.85 16.09
N LEU A 111 1.01 4.52 15.68
CA LEU A 111 0.06 3.76 16.50
C LEU A 111 0.58 2.35 16.84
N PHE A 112 1.21 1.68 15.87
CA PHE A 112 1.80 0.37 16.09
C PHE A 112 3.02 0.44 16.99
N LYS A 113 3.91 1.41 16.79
CA LYS A 113 5.06 1.64 17.68
C LYS A 113 4.64 1.99 19.09
N HIS A 114 3.56 2.76 19.29
CA HIS A 114 2.99 3.05 20.61
C HIS A 114 2.54 1.78 21.34
N ASN A 115 2.20 0.74 20.61
CA ASN A 115 1.80 -0.58 21.13
C ASN A 115 2.94 -1.61 21.14
N ASP A 116 4.20 -1.18 21.08
CA ASP A 116 5.39 -2.03 21.07
C ASP A 116 5.36 -3.09 19.95
N ILE A 117 4.74 -2.76 18.81
CA ILE A 117 4.70 -3.61 17.62
C ILE A 117 5.82 -3.22 16.70
N ASP A 118 6.70 -4.17 16.40
CA ASP A 118 7.76 -4.00 15.41
C ASP A 118 7.15 -3.98 14.01
N ILE A 119 7.20 -2.81 13.36
CA ILE A 119 6.59 -2.58 12.05
C ILE A 119 7.65 -2.17 11.02
N GLU A 120 7.74 -2.95 9.96
CA GLU A 120 8.59 -2.66 8.80
C GLU A 120 7.75 -2.42 7.54
N LEU A 121 8.33 -1.80 6.51
CA LEU A 121 7.68 -1.57 5.22
C LEU A 121 8.23 -2.51 4.15
N VAL A 122 7.36 -2.93 3.21
CA VAL A 122 7.80 -3.59 1.98
C VAL A 122 8.36 -2.54 1.03
N GLY A 123 9.66 -2.62 0.68
CA GLY A 123 10.32 -1.56 -0.11
C GLY A 123 10.10 -1.64 -1.62
N ARG A 124 9.53 -2.72 -2.13
CA ARG A 124 9.39 -3.02 -3.57
C ARG A 124 7.99 -3.43 -3.98
N GLU A 125 7.01 -3.08 -3.20
CA GLU A 125 5.63 -3.38 -3.52
C GLU A 125 5.15 -2.60 -4.74
N HIS A 126 4.22 -3.23 -5.45
CA HIS A 126 3.45 -2.65 -6.53
C HIS A 126 2.00 -2.39 -6.08
N CYS A 127 1.21 -1.70 -6.90
CA CYS A 127 -0.23 -1.56 -6.64
C CYS A 127 -0.86 -2.93 -6.32
N CYS A 128 -1.81 -2.95 -5.39
CA CYS A 128 -2.52 -4.18 -5.02
C CYS A 128 -3.30 -4.82 -6.19
N GLY A 129 -3.66 -4.01 -7.20
CA GLY A 129 -4.37 -4.46 -8.40
C GLY A 129 -5.87 -4.19 -8.39
N MET A 130 -6.45 -3.69 -7.29
CA MET A 130 -7.89 -3.42 -7.19
C MET A 130 -8.42 -2.56 -8.35
N PRO A 131 -7.82 -1.42 -8.75
CA PRO A 131 -8.33 -0.63 -9.87
C PRO A 131 -8.33 -1.38 -11.20
N LYS A 132 -7.41 -2.33 -11.40
CA LYS A 132 -7.37 -3.20 -12.57
C LYS A 132 -8.46 -4.26 -12.52
N MET A 133 -8.69 -4.84 -11.35
CA MET A 133 -9.72 -5.85 -11.15
C MET A 133 -11.12 -5.27 -11.38
N GLU A 134 -11.42 -4.09 -10.85
CA GLU A 134 -12.72 -3.41 -11.03
C GLU A 134 -13.07 -3.15 -12.50
N LEU A 135 -12.06 -3.00 -13.36
CA LEU A 135 -12.26 -2.85 -14.81
C LEU A 135 -12.09 -4.16 -15.60
N GLY A 136 -11.92 -5.30 -14.90
CA GLY A 136 -11.81 -6.62 -15.51
C GLY A 136 -10.47 -6.89 -16.21
N ASP A 137 -9.41 -6.10 -15.94
CA ASP A 137 -8.07 -6.34 -16.49
C ASP A 137 -7.32 -7.42 -15.69
N LEU A 138 -7.84 -8.66 -15.75
CA LEU A 138 -7.30 -9.80 -15.02
C LEU A 138 -5.85 -10.14 -15.39
N LYS A 139 -5.43 -9.80 -16.62
CA LYS A 139 -4.04 -9.99 -17.06
C LYS A 139 -3.09 -9.10 -16.25
N SER A 140 -3.45 -7.84 -16.01
CA SER A 140 -2.66 -6.94 -15.18
C SER A 140 -2.76 -7.31 -13.70
N VAL A 141 -3.92 -7.77 -13.22
CA VAL A 141 -4.08 -8.32 -11.86
C VAL A 141 -3.10 -9.47 -11.63
N THR A 142 -3.03 -10.44 -12.55
CA THR A 142 -2.08 -11.56 -12.47
C THR A 142 -0.62 -11.09 -12.39
N LYS A 143 -0.24 -10.08 -13.18
CA LYS A 143 1.13 -9.53 -13.11
C LYS A 143 1.43 -8.89 -11.76
N LEU A 144 0.50 -8.11 -11.22
CA LEU A 144 0.65 -7.45 -9.92
C LEU A 144 0.67 -8.46 -8.77
N LYS A 145 -0.19 -9.50 -8.83
CA LYS A 145 -0.15 -10.64 -7.92
C LYS A 145 1.22 -11.30 -7.93
N ASN A 146 1.74 -11.64 -9.10
CA ASN A 146 3.05 -12.31 -9.23
C ASN A 146 4.23 -11.44 -8.75
N ALA A 147 4.09 -10.13 -8.75
CA ALA A 147 5.10 -9.22 -8.21
C ALA A 147 5.01 -9.08 -6.68
N ASN A 148 3.80 -9.02 -6.11
CA ASN A 148 3.59 -8.74 -4.69
C ASN A 148 3.59 -10.02 -3.82
N ILE A 149 2.92 -11.09 -4.27
CA ILE A 149 2.70 -12.29 -3.44
C ILE A 149 4.00 -12.94 -2.97
N PRO A 150 5.04 -13.15 -3.80
CA PRO A 150 6.28 -13.74 -3.32
C PRO A 150 6.95 -12.92 -2.22
N LEU A 151 6.96 -11.58 -2.33
CA LEU A 151 7.54 -10.68 -1.33
C LEU A 151 6.80 -10.76 0.01
N LEU A 152 5.46 -10.74 -0.05
CA LEU A 152 4.61 -10.82 1.13
C LEU A 152 4.65 -12.23 1.76
N TYR A 153 4.71 -13.27 0.93
CA TYR A 153 4.82 -14.65 1.40
C TYR A 153 6.12 -14.90 2.17
N GLU A 154 7.26 -14.36 1.72
CA GLU A 154 8.53 -14.39 2.45
C GLU A 154 8.39 -13.81 3.86
N LYS A 155 7.67 -12.68 4.00
CA LYS A 155 7.38 -12.06 5.30
C LYS A 155 6.48 -12.94 6.16
N VAL A 156 5.45 -13.54 5.57
CA VAL A 156 4.56 -14.48 6.28
C VAL A 156 5.34 -15.70 6.78
N GLN A 157 6.24 -16.27 5.97
CA GLN A 157 7.11 -17.38 6.38
C GLN A 157 8.06 -16.99 7.52
N SER A 158 8.44 -15.71 7.60
CA SER A 158 9.24 -15.16 8.70
C SER A 158 8.41 -14.79 9.94
N GLY A 159 7.13 -15.18 9.98
CA GLY A 159 6.22 -14.97 11.12
C GLY A 159 5.54 -13.62 11.18
N HIS A 160 5.69 -12.76 10.16
CA HIS A 160 5.05 -11.46 10.12
C HIS A 160 3.55 -11.55 9.82
N LYS A 161 2.78 -10.66 10.43
CA LYS A 161 1.46 -10.29 9.94
C LYS A 161 1.59 -9.12 8.98
N ILE A 162 0.67 -9.02 8.03
CA ILE A 162 0.69 -7.96 7.02
C ILE A 162 -0.49 -7.04 7.30
N VAL A 163 -0.25 -5.73 7.23
CA VAL A 163 -1.30 -4.73 7.37
C VAL A 163 -1.27 -3.75 6.20
N ALA A 164 -2.43 -3.20 5.83
CA ALA A 164 -2.53 -2.10 4.89
C ALA A 164 -3.60 -1.11 5.34
N ALA A 165 -3.29 0.19 5.27
CA ALA A 165 -4.19 1.24 5.74
C ALA A 165 -5.35 1.56 4.78
N VAL A 166 -5.34 1.01 3.56
CA VAL A 166 -6.35 1.26 2.53
C VAL A 166 -7.27 0.05 2.42
N PRO A 167 -8.58 0.16 2.78
CA PRO A 167 -9.51 -0.98 2.85
C PRO A 167 -9.65 -1.76 1.55
N SER A 168 -9.62 -1.09 0.38
CA SER A 168 -9.68 -1.77 -0.92
C SER A 168 -8.45 -2.65 -1.18
N CYS A 169 -7.27 -2.27 -0.67
CA CYS A 169 -6.08 -3.12 -0.75
C CYS A 169 -6.20 -4.33 0.20
N VAL A 170 -6.76 -4.13 1.39
CA VAL A 170 -7.06 -5.23 2.32
C VAL A 170 -8.02 -6.22 1.68
N LEU A 171 -9.12 -5.72 1.09
CA LEU A 171 -10.11 -6.54 0.37
C LEU A 171 -9.44 -7.35 -0.75
N MET A 172 -8.58 -6.70 -1.55
CA MET A 172 -7.87 -7.35 -2.66
C MET A 172 -7.06 -8.56 -2.20
N PHE A 173 -6.26 -8.42 -1.15
CA PHE A 173 -5.41 -9.52 -0.66
C PHE A 173 -6.18 -10.57 0.15
N LYS A 174 -7.18 -10.16 0.95
CA LYS A 174 -7.93 -11.09 1.81
C LYS A 174 -9.01 -11.89 1.09
N GLN A 175 -9.64 -11.32 0.05
CA GLN A 175 -10.82 -11.92 -0.57
C GLN A 175 -10.67 -12.10 -2.08
N GLU A 176 -10.32 -11.05 -2.82
CA GLU A 176 -10.37 -11.08 -4.27
C GLU A 176 -9.29 -11.99 -4.88
N LEU A 177 -8.04 -11.89 -4.42
CA LEU A 177 -6.97 -12.75 -4.92
C LEU A 177 -7.21 -14.23 -4.61
N PRO A 178 -7.65 -14.65 -3.41
CA PRO A 178 -8.01 -16.05 -3.16
C PRO A 178 -9.16 -16.57 -4.04
N LEU A 179 -10.14 -15.72 -4.37
CA LEU A 179 -11.23 -16.09 -5.28
C LEU A 179 -10.75 -16.25 -6.72
N LEU A 180 -9.83 -15.37 -7.17
CA LEU A 180 -9.27 -15.41 -8.52
C LEU A 180 -8.22 -16.53 -8.70
N PHE A 181 -7.52 -16.90 -7.64
CA PHE A 181 -6.42 -17.87 -7.65
C PHE A 181 -6.58 -18.89 -6.52
N PRO A 182 -7.66 -19.70 -6.54
CA PRO A 182 -8.02 -20.61 -5.43
C PRO A 182 -7.01 -21.73 -5.19
N ASP A 183 -6.18 -22.06 -6.16
CA ASP A 183 -5.18 -23.14 -6.05
C ASP A 183 -3.76 -22.60 -5.70
N ASP A 184 -3.61 -21.28 -5.53
CA ASP A 184 -2.30 -20.66 -5.20
C ASP A 184 -2.12 -20.62 -3.67
N GLU A 185 -1.31 -21.54 -3.13
CA GLU A 185 -1.07 -21.67 -1.69
C GLU A 185 -0.36 -20.43 -1.10
N GLN A 186 0.45 -19.70 -1.88
CA GLN A 186 1.07 -18.48 -1.42
C GLN A 186 0.03 -17.36 -1.26
N VAL A 187 -0.92 -17.27 -2.19
CA VAL A 187 -2.04 -16.32 -2.09
C VAL A 187 -2.87 -16.60 -0.83
N LYS A 188 -3.20 -17.87 -0.57
CA LYS A 188 -3.94 -18.26 0.65
C LYS A 188 -3.18 -17.90 1.93
N ALA A 189 -1.89 -18.21 1.97
CA ALA A 189 -1.05 -17.91 3.13
C ALA A 189 -0.98 -16.40 3.40
N VAL A 190 -0.78 -15.59 2.36
CA VAL A 190 -0.77 -14.13 2.46
C VAL A 190 -2.15 -13.62 2.90
N ALA A 191 -3.25 -14.10 2.33
CA ALA A 191 -4.61 -13.70 2.70
C ALA A 191 -4.91 -13.95 4.18
N ASN A 192 -4.50 -15.09 4.71
CA ASN A 192 -4.69 -15.46 6.12
C ASN A 192 -3.82 -14.61 7.09
N ALA A 193 -2.75 -14.03 6.59
CA ALA A 193 -1.86 -13.18 7.38
C ALA A 193 -2.12 -11.68 7.18
N PHE A 194 -3.05 -11.30 6.28
CA PHE A 194 -3.34 -9.92 5.92
C PHE A 194 -4.48 -9.35 6.78
N TYR A 195 -4.30 -8.13 7.29
CA TYR A 195 -5.24 -7.47 8.21
C TYR A 195 -5.47 -6.01 7.83
N ASP A 196 -6.65 -5.50 8.13
CA ASP A 196 -6.85 -4.08 8.38
C ASP A 196 -6.13 -3.70 9.68
N PRO A 197 -5.55 -2.50 9.82
CA PRO A 197 -4.85 -2.09 11.04
C PRO A 197 -5.72 -2.19 12.30
N PHE A 198 -6.98 -1.79 12.21
CA PHE A 198 -7.89 -1.85 13.37
C PHE A 198 -8.34 -3.28 13.68
N GLU A 199 -8.52 -4.13 12.67
CA GLU A 199 -8.75 -5.56 12.86
C GLU A 199 -7.58 -6.20 13.62
N TYR A 200 -6.35 -5.87 13.27
CA TYR A 200 -5.16 -6.36 13.95
C TYR A 200 -5.11 -5.86 15.39
N LEU A 201 -5.26 -4.57 15.63
CA LEU A 201 -5.26 -3.98 16.98
C LEU A 201 -6.40 -4.52 17.84
N PHE A 202 -7.59 -4.74 17.26
CA PHE A 202 -8.71 -5.37 17.97
C PHE A 202 -8.39 -6.80 18.41
N SER A 203 -7.62 -7.54 17.60
CA SER A 203 -7.13 -8.86 17.99
C SER A 203 -6.20 -8.82 19.20
N LEU A 204 -5.40 -7.76 19.34
CA LEU A 204 -4.56 -7.53 20.52
C LEU A 204 -5.38 -7.10 21.74
N HIS A 205 -6.38 -6.23 21.52
CA HIS A 205 -7.31 -5.81 22.59
C HIS A 205 -8.01 -7.03 23.23
N LYS A 206 -8.51 -7.96 22.42
CA LYS A 206 -9.11 -9.22 22.93
C LYS A 206 -8.15 -10.08 23.76
N LYS A 207 -6.85 -9.89 23.58
CA LYS A 207 -5.78 -10.61 24.31
C LYS A 207 -5.21 -9.78 25.47
N GLU A 208 -5.82 -8.63 25.78
CA GLU A 208 -5.35 -7.67 26.80
C GLU A 208 -3.91 -7.19 26.59
N LYS A 209 -3.49 -7.09 25.29
CA LYS A 209 -2.15 -6.68 24.88
C LYS A 209 -2.12 -5.32 24.19
N LEU A 210 -3.25 -4.60 24.11
CA LEU A 210 -3.33 -3.28 23.51
C LEU A 210 -3.10 -2.21 24.58
N ASN A 211 -2.15 -1.31 24.34
CA ASN A 211 -2.01 -0.09 25.12
C ASN A 211 -3.07 0.93 24.68
N THR A 212 -3.97 1.30 25.61
CA THR A 212 -5.06 2.25 25.37
C THR A 212 -4.81 3.63 26.00
N GLU A 213 -3.65 3.85 26.62
CA GLU A 213 -3.23 5.14 27.18
C GLU A 213 -2.56 5.96 26.05
N PHE A 214 -3.20 7.05 25.61
CA PHE A 214 -2.73 7.95 24.55
C PHE A 214 -2.36 9.33 25.09
#